data_4d75141325c4e6a75f7a744ee82e9410
#
_entry.id   4d75141325c4e6a75f7a744ee82e9410
#
_cell.length_a   1.000
_cell.length_b   1.000
_cell.length_c   1.000
_cell.angle_alpha   90.00
_cell.angle_beta   90.00
_cell.angle_gamma   90.00
#
_symmetry.space_group_name_H-M   'P 1'
#
loop_
_entity.id
_entity.type
_entity.pdbx_description
1 polymer ?
#
loop_
_entity_poly.entity_id
_entity_poly.type
_entity_poly.pdbx_seq_one_letter_code
_entity_poly.pdbx_strand_id
1 'polypeptide(L)'
;MRLYSCSAFAGLIRLLLTAAVCALPITAAAQSYPNRPITFVVPYGPAGSTDPISRQFATQLEKILGVEVNVENKPGGSGTIGFGIIARAKPDGYTIGLGTNSILAYQPLVNQSLTFKTPDAYQPIAKLGEMPVILVVRADAPWKTFEEFVDHVKKNPNKVRASVSGLRTVPDLVAQEFNKNNDLKLRTIPFTGGSGEALLALLGNRVEATLFTGAVGIPGQVQAGKVRVLAVFKKGVYDPVPEAISTIDAGYKTTLSAQFYVMAPKGLPKEVLDKLVS
;
A
#
# COMPACT_ATOMS: atom_id res chain seq x y z
N MET A 1 49.55 56.46 52.91
CA MET A 1 49.06 56.48 51.51
C MET A 1 49.08 55.06 51.01
N ARG A 2 47.88 54.43 50.94
CA ARG A 2 47.77 53.02 50.57
C ARG A 2 47.44 52.91 49.07
N LEU A 3 48.36 52.31 48.32
CA LEU A 3 48.14 51.93 46.91
C LEU A 3 47.21 50.76 46.84
N TYR A 4 45.98 50.99 46.40
CA TYR A 4 45.03 49.89 46.09
C TYR A 4 45.38 49.29 44.74
N SER A 5 45.57 47.96 44.76
CA SER A 5 46.06 47.15 43.69
C SER A 5 45.09 47.11 42.47
N CYS A 6 45.67 47.40 41.33
CA CYS A 6 45.01 47.40 40.00
C CYS A 6 44.65 45.97 39.47
N SER A 7 44.88 44.90 40.30
CA SER A 7 44.72 43.51 39.90
C SER A 7 43.26 42.98 39.96
N ALA A 8 42.41 43.58 40.81
CA ALA A 8 41.02 43.18 40.97
C ALA A 8 40.13 43.57 39.78
N PHE A 9 40.45 44.70 39.14
CA PHE A 9 39.67 45.17 37.97
C PHE A 9 39.92 44.37 36.69
N ALA A 10 41.16 43.89 36.51
CA ALA A 10 41.50 43.03 35.36
C ALA A 10 40.89 41.67 35.43
N GLY A 11 40.63 41.08 36.62
CA GLY A 11 39.95 39.83 36.85
C GLY A 11 38.44 39.87 36.51
N LEU A 12 37.79 41.01 36.89
CA LEU A 12 36.35 41.19 36.64
C LEU A 12 36.04 41.34 35.13
N ILE A 13 36.89 42.04 34.39
CA ILE A 13 36.76 42.27 32.96
C ILE A 13 36.98 40.92 32.18
N ARG A 14 37.93 40.08 32.62
CA ARG A 14 38.14 38.75 32.03
C ARG A 14 36.98 37.79 32.31
N LEU A 15 36.37 37.85 33.49
CA LEU A 15 35.20 37.03 33.83
C LEU A 15 33.95 37.43 33.01
N LEU A 16 33.76 38.72 32.76
CA LEU A 16 32.66 39.26 31.95
C LEU A 16 32.83 38.95 30.45
N LEU A 17 34.07 38.95 29.93
CA LEU A 17 34.34 38.55 28.54
C LEU A 17 34.15 37.04 28.29
N THR A 18 34.47 36.17 29.26
CA THR A 18 34.23 34.72 29.15
C THR A 18 32.75 34.39 29.25
N ALA A 19 31.96 35.10 30.05
CA ALA A 19 30.52 34.90 30.14
C ALA A 19 29.76 35.36 28.88
N ALA A 20 30.23 36.36 28.16
CA ALA A 20 29.64 36.88 26.94
C ALA A 20 29.83 35.94 25.74
N VAL A 21 30.87 35.10 25.70
CA VAL A 21 31.10 34.11 24.63
C VAL A 21 30.20 32.89 24.75
N CYS A 22 29.71 32.55 25.96
CA CYS A 22 28.79 31.43 26.18
C CYS A 22 27.32 31.75 25.89
N ALA A 23 26.98 33.00 25.58
CA ALA A 23 25.60 33.45 25.31
C ALA A 23 25.28 33.62 23.83
N LEU A 24 26.13 33.14 22.91
CA LEU A 24 25.74 33.06 21.50
C LEU A 24 24.63 32.02 21.38
N PRO A 25 23.41 32.42 20.95
CA PRO A 25 22.39 31.43 20.65
C PRO A 25 22.94 30.55 19.52
N ILE A 26 23.19 29.27 19.83
CA ILE A 26 23.34 28.26 18.79
C ILE A 26 21.99 28.24 18.12
N THR A 27 21.81 29.04 17.08
CA THR A 27 20.71 28.81 16.14
C THR A 27 20.99 27.44 15.54
N ALA A 28 20.40 26.41 16.15
CA ALA A 28 20.26 25.12 15.49
C ALA A 28 19.56 25.43 14.17
N ALA A 29 20.33 25.53 13.09
CA ALA A 29 19.74 25.60 11.77
C ALA A 29 18.84 24.39 11.67
N ALA A 30 17.53 24.61 11.72
CA ALA A 30 16.55 23.55 11.51
C ALA A 30 16.93 22.92 10.17
N GLN A 31 17.48 21.70 10.22
CA GLN A 31 17.89 21.00 9.02
C GLN A 31 16.65 20.87 8.16
N SER A 32 16.70 21.43 6.95
CA SER A 32 15.55 21.41 6.03
C SER A 32 15.14 19.96 5.74
N TYR A 33 13.87 19.67 5.96
CA TYR A 33 13.30 18.36 5.59
C TYR A 33 13.13 18.29 4.06
N PRO A 34 13.45 17.14 3.41
CA PRO A 34 14.22 16.00 3.94
C PRO A 34 15.74 16.23 3.82
N ASN A 35 16.54 15.66 4.72
CA ASN A 35 18.01 15.70 4.69
C ASN A 35 18.68 14.33 4.82
N ARG A 36 17.88 13.25 4.78
CA ARG A 36 18.32 11.84 4.83
C ARG A 36 17.32 10.96 4.09
N PRO A 37 17.67 9.71 3.77
CA PRO A 37 16.78 8.79 3.08
C PRO A 37 15.44 8.60 3.79
N ILE A 38 14.38 8.44 2.98
CA ILE A 38 13.01 8.15 3.42
C ILE A 38 12.75 6.65 3.22
N THR A 39 12.14 6.00 4.20
CA THR A 39 11.65 4.63 4.06
C THR A 39 10.19 4.65 3.59
N PHE A 40 9.91 4.00 2.47
CA PHE A 40 8.56 3.79 1.94
C PHE A 40 8.12 2.33 2.19
N VAL A 41 7.23 2.12 3.16
CA VAL A 41 6.77 0.78 3.54
C VAL A 41 5.64 0.32 2.63
N VAL A 42 5.80 -0.85 2.01
CA VAL A 42 4.76 -1.54 1.23
C VAL A 42 4.21 -2.70 2.07
N PRO A 43 2.93 -2.70 2.47
CA PRO A 43 2.37 -3.69 3.40
C PRO A 43 2.07 -5.06 2.78
N TYR A 44 2.55 -5.30 1.57
CA TYR A 44 2.40 -6.55 0.83
C TYR A 44 3.73 -7.00 0.23
N GLY A 45 3.80 -8.27 -0.18
CA GLY A 45 4.98 -8.83 -0.82
C GLY A 45 5.24 -8.27 -2.22
N PRO A 46 6.42 -8.54 -2.78
CA PRO A 46 6.79 -8.14 -4.15
C PRO A 46 5.95 -8.89 -5.19
N ALA A 47 6.07 -8.48 -6.46
CA ALA A 47 5.42 -9.08 -7.63
C ALA A 47 3.88 -9.06 -7.63
N GLY A 48 3.24 -8.33 -6.70
CA GLY A 48 1.83 -7.99 -6.74
C GLY A 48 1.60 -6.60 -7.34
N SER A 49 0.37 -6.10 -7.24
CA SER A 49 0.00 -4.78 -7.80
C SER A 49 0.59 -3.61 -7.01
N THR A 50 0.77 -3.77 -5.71
CA THR A 50 1.19 -2.70 -4.79
C THR A 50 2.67 -2.35 -4.90
N ASP A 51 3.54 -3.34 -5.09
CA ASP A 51 4.98 -3.13 -5.11
C ASP A 51 5.46 -2.28 -6.30
N PRO A 52 5.10 -2.59 -7.57
CA PRO A 52 5.51 -1.78 -8.72
C PRO A 52 5.00 -0.34 -8.66
N ILE A 53 3.75 -0.12 -8.19
CA ILE A 53 3.19 1.23 -8.02
C ILE A 53 3.99 2.01 -6.98
N SER A 54 4.32 1.37 -5.86
CA SER A 54 5.08 1.99 -4.78
C SER A 54 6.50 2.34 -5.23
N ARG A 55 7.17 1.47 -5.98
CA ARG A 55 8.52 1.74 -6.52
C ARG A 55 8.50 2.87 -7.55
N GLN A 56 7.50 2.88 -8.43
CA GLN A 56 7.34 3.97 -9.39
C GLN A 56 7.09 5.32 -8.69
N PHE A 57 6.23 5.34 -7.67
CA PHE A 57 6.00 6.52 -6.85
C PHE A 57 7.27 6.95 -6.11
N ALA A 58 7.97 6.02 -5.45
CA ALA A 58 9.22 6.30 -4.72
C ALA A 58 10.28 6.91 -5.64
N THR A 59 10.44 6.39 -6.86
CA THR A 59 11.36 6.95 -7.86
C THR A 59 11.02 8.40 -8.25
N GLN A 60 9.74 8.75 -8.35
CA GLN A 60 9.37 10.13 -8.63
C GLN A 60 9.55 11.04 -7.39
N LEU A 61 9.19 10.54 -6.22
CA LEU A 61 9.37 11.26 -4.95
C LEU A 61 10.86 11.56 -4.69
N GLU A 62 11.75 10.60 -4.96
CA GLU A 62 13.20 10.77 -4.88
C GLU A 62 13.70 11.91 -5.77
N LYS A 63 13.23 12.00 -7.03
CA LYS A 63 13.58 13.09 -7.95
C LYS A 63 13.12 14.45 -7.45
N ILE A 64 11.93 14.52 -6.83
CA ILE A 64 11.34 15.77 -6.34
C ILE A 64 12.03 16.23 -5.06
N LEU A 65 12.27 15.31 -4.13
CA LEU A 65 12.80 15.63 -2.80
C LEU A 65 14.33 15.69 -2.74
N GLY A 66 15.04 15.12 -3.73
CA GLY A 66 16.50 15.10 -3.79
C GLY A 66 17.16 14.21 -2.74
N VAL A 67 16.44 13.25 -2.17
CA VAL A 67 16.94 12.24 -1.23
C VAL A 67 16.49 10.86 -1.66
N GLU A 68 17.24 9.83 -1.27
CA GLU A 68 16.91 8.44 -1.56
C GLU A 68 15.58 8.03 -0.90
N VAL A 69 14.75 7.23 -1.62
CA VAL A 69 13.48 6.69 -1.11
C VAL A 69 13.53 5.16 -1.16
N ASN A 70 13.82 4.55 -0.03
CA ASN A 70 14.01 3.11 0.12
C ASN A 70 12.67 2.39 0.27
N VAL A 71 12.30 1.55 -0.70
CA VAL A 71 11.06 0.77 -0.68
C VAL A 71 11.28 -0.55 0.05
N GLU A 72 10.52 -0.77 1.13
CA GLU A 72 10.57 -1.97 1.95
C GLU A 72 9.23 -2.72 1.96
N ASN A 73 9.24 -3.99 1.52
CA ASN A 73 8.06 -4.85 1.62
C ASN A 73 7.95 -5.45 3.03
N LYS A 74 6.82 -5.23 3.70
CA LYS A 74 6.49 -5.76 5.04
C LYS A 74 5.14 -6.49 5.00
N PRO A 75 5.08 -7.68 4.37
CA PRO A 75 3.84 -8.42 4.21
C PRO A 75 3.34 -9.02 5.54
N GLY A 76 2.07 -9.45 5.55
CA GLY A 76 1.45 -10.19 6.63
C GLY A 76 0.16 -9.56 7.15
N GLY A 77 -0.72 -10.40 7.72
CA GLY A 77 -2.01 -9.97 8.28
C GLY A 77 -2.91 -9.24 7.29
N SER A 78 -2.92 -9.63 6.01
CA SER A 78 -3.65 -8.90 4.95
C SER A 78 -3.23 -7.42 4.83
N GLY A 79 -1.94 -7.12 5.08
CA GLY A 79 -1.35 -5.79 5.03
C GLY A 79 -1.32 -5.04 6.37
N THR A 80 -1.97 -5.56 7.41
CA THR A 80 -2.07 -4.85 8.70
C THR A 80 -0.74 -4.78 9.45
N ILE A 81 0.17 -5.75 9.26
CA ILE A 81 1.50 -5.74 9.88
C ILE A 81 2.33 -4.57 9.35
N GLY A 82 2.49 -4.48 8.02
CA GLY A 82 3.25 -3.40 7.39
C GLY A 82 2.66 -2.03 7.65
N PHE A 83 1.33 -1.88 7.55
CA PHE A 83 0.68 -0.62 7.85
C PHE A 83 0.81 -0.22 9.33
N GLY A 84 0.79 -1.18 10.24
CA GLY A 84 1.06 -0.93 11.66
C GLY A 84 2.46 -0.34 11.93
N ILE A 85 3.46 -0.63 11.08
CA ILE A 85 4.78 -0.01 11.14
C ILE A 85 4.67 1.47 10.78
N ILE A 86 3.95 1.81 9.68
CA ILE A 86 3.71 3.21 9.28
C ILE A 86 3.00 3.98 10.40
N ALA A 87 1.88 3.45 10.89
CA ALA A 87 1.05 4.13 11.88
C ALA A 87 1.76 4.40 13.22
N ARG A 88 2.76 3.58 13.58
CA ARG A 88 3.55 3.74 14.83
C ARG A 88 4.91 4.40 14.63
N ALA A 89 5.26 4.77 13.41
CA ALA A 89 6.53 5.44 13.13
C ALA A 89 6.57 6.83 13.80
N LYS A 90 7.78 7.39 13.92
CA LYS A 90 7.94 8.78 14.35
C LYS A 90 7.30 9.71 13.31
N PRO A 91 6.54 10.74 13.74
CA PRO A 91 5.89 11.67 12.83
C PRO A 91 6.87 12.74 12.32
N ASP A 92 7.97 12.30 11.74
CA ASP A 92 9.05 13.15 11.21
C ASP A 92 9.17 13.12 9.68
N GLY A 93 8.28 12.35 9.00
CA GLY A 93 8.23 12.23 7.54
C GLY A 93 9.21 11.24 6.94
N TYR A 94 10.10 10.61 7.72
CA TYR A 94 11.10 9.67 7.19
C TYR A 94 10.63 8.21 7.13
N THR A 95 9.43 7.92 7.63
CA THR A 95 8.75 6.64 7.43
C THR A 95 7.34 6.93 6.95
N ILE A 96 7.11 6.69 5.68
CA ILE A 96 5.81 6.79 5.02
C ILE A 96 5.53 5.46 4.30
N GLY A 97 4.40 5.30 3.66
CA GLY A 97 4.17 4.08 2.90
C GLY A 97 2.79 3.97 2.30
N LEU A 98 2.47 2.78 1.81
CA LEU A 98 1.23 2.51 1.12
C LEU A 98 0.11 2.12 2.09
N GLY A 99 -1.05 2.75 1.96
CA GLY A 99 -2.32 2.32 2.50
C GLY A 99 -3.26 1.86 1.39
N THR A 100 -4.18 0.96 1.73
CA THR A 100 -5.26 0.54 0.83
C THR A 100 -6.58 0.59 1.56
N ASN A 101 -7.70 0.74 0.83
CA ASN A 101 -9.02 0.66 1.44
C ASN A 101 -9.26 -0.69 2.16
N SER A 102 -8.61 -1.78 1.72
CA SER A 102 -8.61 -3.05 2.48
C SER A 102 -8.11 -2.87 3.91
N ILE A 103 -6.97 -2.19 4.08
CA ILE A 103 -6.31 -1.96 5.38
C ILE A 103 -7.04 -0.88 6.19
N LEU A 104 -7.42 0.22 5.53
CA LEU A 104 -7.90 1.43 6.18
C LEU A 104 -9.39 1.37 6.55
N ALA A 105 -10.21 0.67 5.75
CA ALA A 105 -11.65 0.62 5.92
C ALA A 105 -12.16 -0.76 6.37
N TYR A 106 -11.69 -1.86 5.76
CA TYR A 106 -12.29 -3.17 6.00
C TYR A 106 -11.66 -3.92 7.18
N GLN A 107 -10.33 -3.89 7.32
CA GLN A 107 -9.66 -4.57 8.43
C GLN A 107 -10.07 -4.03 9.81
N PRO A 108 -10.23 -2.70 10.04
CA PRO A 108 -10.70 -2.17 11.32
C PRO A 108 -12.08 -2.67 11.76
N LEU A 109 -12.96 -3.01 10.81
CA LEU A 109 -14.32 -3.51 11.12
C LEU A 109 -14.31 -4.94 11.69
N VAL A 110 -13.26 -5.71 11.43
CA VAL A 110 -13.22 -7.15 11.69
C VAL A 110 -12.07 -7.61 12.56
N ASN A 111 -11.02 -6.79 12.70
CA ASN A 111 -9.85 -7.11 13.50
C ASN A 111 -9.76 -6.19 14.72
N GLN A 112 -10.20 -6.72 15.87
CA GLN A 112 -10.24 -5.98 17.13
C GLN A 112 -8.85 -5.70 17.73
N SER A 113 -7.78 -6.36 17.24
CA SER A 113 -6.42 -6.19 17.77
C SER A 113 -5.63 -5.07 17.10
N LEU A 114 -6.17 -4.39 16.07
CA LEU A 114 -5.47 -3.32 15.39
C LEU A 114 -5.26 -2.09 16.27
N THR A 115 -4.08 -1.49 16.18
CA THR A 115 -3.73 -0.23 16.86
C THR A 115 -4.13 1.02 16.08
N PHE A 116 -4.58 0.87 14.82
CA PHE A 116 -4.99 1.94 13.91
C PHE A 116 -6.44 1.76 13.43
N LYS A 117 -7.37 1.66 14.37
CA LYS A 117 -8.80 1.38 14.08
C LYS A 117 -9.56 2.56 13.50
N THR A 118 -9.09 3.77 13.73
CA THR A 118 -9.76 5.00 13.31
C THR A 118 -8.87 5.83 12.39
N PRO A 119 -9.45 6.70 11.54
CA PRO A 119 -8.69 7.62 10.69
C PRO A 119 -7.75 8.55 11.46
N ASP A 120 -8.00 8.75 12.76
CA ASP A 120 -7.13 9.57 13.62
C ASP A 120 -5.78 8.91 13.97
N ALA A 121 -5.60 7.64 13.64
CA ALA A 121 -4.36 6.90 13.92
C ALA A 121 -3.25 7.15 12.87
N TYR A 122 -3.56 7.81 11.76
CA TYR A 122 -2.62 8.01 10.64
C TYR A 122 -2.95 9.29 9.87
N GLN A 123 -2.04 9.72 9.01
CA GLN A 123 -2.16 10.91 8.16
C GLN A 123 -2.18 10.50 6.70
N PRO A 124 -3.29 10.71 5.95
CA PRO A 124 -3.30 10.61 4.49
C PRO A 124 -2.44 11.72 3.88
N ILE A 125 -1.65 11.38 2.87
CA ILE A 125 -0.82 12.32 2.08
C ILE A 125 -1.44 12.51 0.69
N ALA A 126 -1.64 11.40 -0.05
CA ALA A 126 -2.17 11.45 -1.41
C ALA A 126 -2.93 10.17 -1.77
N LYS A 127 -3.90 10.26 -2.67
CA LYS A 127 -4.48 9.12 -3.38
C LYS A 127 -3.65 8.87 -4.64
N LEU A 128 -3.06 7.67 -4.77
CA LEU A 128 -2.31 7.30 -5.97
C LEU A 128 -3.20 6.83 -7.12
N GLY A 129 -4.36 6.26 -6.80
CA GLY A 129 -5.30 5.77 -7.80
C GLY A 129 -6.18 4.64 -7.30
N GLU A 130 -6.84 3.99 -8.26
CA GLU A 130 -7.66 2.81 -7.99
C GLU A 130 -7.52 1.79 -9.12
N MET A 131 -7.73 0.52 -8.79
CA MET A 131 -7.69 -0.57 -9.74
C MET A 131 -8.87 -1.52 -9.50
N PRO A 132 -9.52 -2.00 -10.57
CA PRO A 132 -10.54 -3.03 -10.46
C PRO A 132 -9.92 -4.36 -10.05
N VAL A 133 -10.74 -5.29 -9.61
CA VAL A 133 -10.36 -6.70 -9.52
C VAL A 133 -10.58 -7.35 -10.87
N ILE A 134 -9.71 -8.29 -11.24
CA ILE A 134 -9.85 -9.13 -12.42
C ILE A 134 -9.89 -10.61 -12.03
N LEU A 135 -10.61 -11.40 -12.81
CA LEU A 135 -10.64 -12.85 -12.69
C LEU A 135 -9.66 -13.46 -13.69
N VAL A 136 -8.67 -14.14 -13.19
CA VAL A 136 -7.61 -14.76 -13.98
C VAL A 136 -7.59 -16.26 -13.76
N VAL A 137 -7.44 -17.02 -14.84
CA VAL A 137 -7.23 -18.48 -14.83
C VAL A 137 -5.97 -18.83 -15.60
N ARG A 138 -5.44 -20.04 -15.43
CA ARG A 138 -4.36 -20.50 -16.31
C ARG A 138 -4.84 -20.60 -17.75
N ALA A 139 -3.93 -20.44 -18.71
CA ALA A 139 -4.28 -20.53 -20.13
C ALA A 139 -4.77 -21.92 -20.55
N ASP A 140 -4.31 -22.98 -19.85
CA ASP A 140 -4.73 -24.38 -20.04
C ASP A 140 -6.01 -24.76 -19.26
N ALA A 141 -6.60 -23.83 -18.52
CA ALA A 141 -7.85 -24.07 -17.81
C ALA A 141 -8.99 -24.41 -18.80
N PRO A 142 -9.95 -25.27 -18.39
CA PRO A 142 -11.03 -25.72 -19.27
C PRO A 142 -11.96 -24.57 -19.69
N TRP A 143 -11.98 -23.47 -18.96
CA TRP A 143 -12.85 -22.31 -19.26
C TRP A 143 -12.15 -21.33 -20.16
N LYS A 144 -12.73 -21.06 -21.31
CA LYS A 144 -12.24 -20.05 -22.27
C LYS A 144 -12.96 -18.73 -22.14
N THR A 145 -14.18 -18.75 -21.62
CA THR A 145 -15.01 -17.56 -21.40
C THR A 145 -15.42 -17.44 -19.93
N PHE A 146 -15.89 -16.25 -19.57
CA PHE A 146 -16.41 -15.98 -18.23
C PHE A 146 -17.68 -16.78 -17.94
N GLU A 147 -18.55 -16.92 -18.92
CA GLU A 147 -19.81 -17.68 -18.82
C GLU A 147 -19.54 -19.16 -18.55
N GLU A 148 -18.58 -19.77 -19.27
CA GLU A 148 -18.17 -21.17 -19.04
C GLU A 148 -17.64 -21.35 -17.60
N PHE A 149 -16.89 -20.37 -17.09
CA PHE A 149 -16.39 -20.39 -15.72
C PHE A 149 -17.55 -20.31 -14.71
N VAL A 150 -18.47 -19.37 -14.89
CA VAL A 150 -19.63 -19.17 -14.01
C VAL A 150 -20.52 -20.42 -14.00
N ASP A 151 -20.83 -20.97 -15.17
CA ASP A 151 -21.64 -22.20 -15.29
C ASP A 151 -20.97 -23.38 -14.60
N HIS A 152 -19.64 -23.49 -14.73
CA HIS A 152 -18.91 -24.55 -14.05
C HIS A 152 -18.97 -24.39 -12.53
N VAL A 153 -18.78 -23.16 -12.00
CA VAL A 153 -18.88 -22.88 -10.56
C VAL A 153 -20.27 -23.20 -10.01
N LYS A 154 -21.34 -22.86 -10.76
CA LYS A 154 -22.73 -23.22 -10.42
C LYS A 154 -22.94 -24.71 -10.31
N LYS A 155 -22.45 -25.48 -11.29
CA LYS A 155 -22.57 -26.93 -11.34
C LYS A 155 -21.69 -27.66 -10.33
N ASN A 156 -20.64 -27.02 -9.86
CA ASN A 156 -19.62 -27.59 -8.97
C ASN A 156 -19.39 -26.74 -7.72
N PRO A 157 -20.37 -26.61 -6.82
CA PRO A 157 -20.27 -25.73 -5.65
C PRO A 157 -19.07 -26.11 -4.75
N ASN A 158 -18.29 -25.12 -4.34
CA ASN A 158 -17.08 -25.23 -3.51
C ASN A 158 -15.92 -26.04 -4.12
N LYS A 159 -15.97 -26.43 -5.39
CA LYS A 159 -14.89 -27.17 -6.05
C LYS A 159 -13.83 -26.28 -6.68
N VAL A 160 -14.22 -25.10 -7.17
CA VAL A 160 -13.28 -24.13 -7.76
C VAL A 160 -12.69 -23.27 -6.64
N ARG A 161 -11.36 -23.31 -6.51
CA ARG A 161 -10.60 -22.50 -5.55
C ARG A 161 -10.04 -21.29 -6.27
N ALA A 162 -10.25 -20.12 -5.69
CA ALA A 162 -9.70 -18.87 -6.20
C ALA A 162 -8.78 -18.22 -5.15
N SER A 163 -7.53 -17.98 -5.51
CA SER A 163 -6.63 -17.24 -4.63
C SER A 163 -6.99 -15.77 -4.55
N VAL A 164 -6.80 -15.20 -3.37
CA VAL A 164 -7.00 -13.76 -3.07
C VAL A 164 -5.83 -13.24 -2.23
N SER A 165 -5.58 -11.94 -2.27
CA SER A 165 -4.44 -11.28 -1.61
C SER A 165 -4.57 -11.12 -0.09
N GLY A 166 -5.34 -11.97 0.55
CA GLY A 166 -5.60 -11.98 1.99
C GLY A 166 -7.08 -11.98 2.33
N LEU A 167 -7.39 -12.38 3.56
CA LEU A 167 -8.76 -12.41 4.05
C LEU A 167 -9.28 -10.98 4.23
N ARG A 168 -10.51 -10.73 3.77
CA ARG A 168 -11.20 -9.41 3.85
C ARG A 168 -10.41 -8.28 3.17
N THR A 169 -9.66 -8.61 2.15
CA THR A 169 -9.14 -7.66 1.18
C THR A 169 -10.16 -7.42 0.07
N VAL A 170 -9.97 -6.39 -0.75
CA VAL A 170 -10.91 -6.11 -1.86
C VAL A 170 -11.13 -7.33 -2.76
N PRO A 171 -10.12 -8.09 -3.22
CA PRO A 171 -10.37 -9.31 -4.00
C PRO A 171 -11.21 -10.35 -3.28
N ASP A 172 -11.01 -10.54 -1.97
CA ASP A 172 -11.82 -11.48 -1.18
C ASP A 172 -13.27 -11.01 -1.05
N LEU A 173 -13.48 -9.70 -0.80
CA LEU A 173 -14.83 -9.11 -0.70
C LEU A 173 -15.57 -9.16 -2.04
N VAL A 174 -14.85 -8.90 -3.15
CA VAL A 174 -15.40 -9.05 -4.51
C VAL A 174 -15.89 -10.50 -4.73
N ALA A 175 -15.07 -11.50 -4.35
CA ALA A 175 -15.47 -12.88 -4.46
C ALA A 175 -16.69 -13.23 -3.60
N GLN A 176 -16.76 -12.72 -2.37
CA GLN A 176 -17.89 -12.93 -1.46
C GLN A 176 -19.17 -12.28 -2.01
N GLU A 177 -19.07 -11.03 -2.47
CA GLU A 177 -20.19 -10.32 -3.09
C GLU A 177 -20.65 -10.99 -4.38
N PHE A 178 -19.71 -11.41 -5.22
CA PHE A 178 -19.97 -12.14 -6.46
C PHE A 178 -20.70 -13.47 -6.19
N ASN A 179 -20.26 -14.23 -5.20
CA ASN A 179 -20.94 -15.44 -4.75
C ASN A 179 -22.36 -15.16 -4.28
N LYS A 180 -22.52 -14.16 -3.38
CA LYS A 180 -23.80 -13.83 -2.78
C LYS A 180 -24.83 -13.36 -3.81
N ASN A 181 -24.41 -12.46 -4.71
CA ASN A 181 -25.31 -11.81 -5.65
C ASN A 181 -25.73 -12.73 -6.83
N ASN A 182 -25.00 -13.83 -7.05
CA ASN A 182 -25.19 -14.69 -8.22
C ASN A 182 -25.40 -16.17 -7.84
N ASP A 183 -25.66 -16.44 -6.56
CA ASP A 183 -25.83 -17.81 -6.02
C ASP A 183 -24.70 -18.77 -6.42
N LEU A 184 -23.45 -18.26 -6.29
CA LEU A 184 -22.25 -19.02 -6.58
C LEU A 184 -21.60 -19.54 -5.30
N LYS A 185 -20.75 -20.55 -5.43
CA LYS A 185 -19.95 -21.13 -4.33
C LYS A 185 -18.47 -21.25 -4.74
N LEU A 186 -17.90 -20.15 -5.25
CA LEU A 186 -16.46 -20.04 -5.46
C LEU A 186 -15.75 -20.01 -4.10
N ARG A 187 -14.76 -20.89 -3.89
CA ARG A 187 -14.02 -20.98 -2.63
C ARG A 187 -12.80 -20.10 -2.66
N THR A 188 -12.74 -19.05 -1.86
CA THR A 188 -11.54 -18.22 -1.74
C THR A 188 -10.46 -18.87 -0.87
N ILE A 189 -9.20 -18.75 -1.30
CA ILE A 189 -8.00 -19.17 -0.58
C ILE A 189 -7.13 -17.92 -0.36
N PRO A 190 -7.07 -17.39 0.86
CA PRO A 190 -6.31 -16.18 1.14
C PRO A 190 -4.80 -16.45 1.22
N PHE A 191 -4.00 -15.60 0.56
CA PHE A 191 -2.55 -15.58 0.58
C PHE A 191 -2.06 -14.28 1.24
N THR A 192 -1.46 -14.38 2.40
CA THR A 192 -1.14 -13.21 3.24
C THR A 192 0.03 -12.36 2.73
N GLY A 193 0.84 -12.89 1.81
CA GLY A 193 1.88 -12.15 1.10
C GLY A 193 1.37 -11.21 0.00
N GLY A 194 0.07 -11.25 -0.31
CA GLY A 194 -0.56 -10.35 -1.27
C GLY A 194 -0.77 -10.97 -2.65
N SER A 195 -1.08 -10.11 -3.64
CA SER A 195 -1.46 -10.55 -5.00
C SER A 195 -0.36 -11.33 -5.72
N GLY A 196 0.92 -11.04 -5.48
CA GLY A 196 2.03 -11.78 -6.08
C GLY A 196 2.05 -13.24 -5.66
N GLU A 197 1.90 -13.53 -4.37
CA GLU A 197 1.80 -14.90 -3.85
C GLU A 197 0.55 -15.62 -4.38
N ALA A 198 -0.59 -14.91 -4.46
CA ALA A 198 -1.83 -15.43 -5.01
C ALA A 198 -1.69 -15.82 -6.49
N LEU A 199 -1.00 -15.02 -7.30
CA LEU A 199 -0.69 -15.34 -8.71
C LEU A 199 0.25 -16.54 -8.84
N LEU A 200 1.28 -16.63 -7.99
CA LEU A 200 2.17 -17.80 -7.99
C LEU A 200 1.43 -19.09 -7.63
N ALA A 201 0.43 -19.02 -6.76
CA ALA A 201 -0.41 -20.17 -6.44
C ALA A 201 -1.24 -20.65 -7.66
N LEU A 202 -1.74 -19.71 -8.49
CA LEU A 202 -2.42 -20.03 -9.76
C LEU A 202 -1.45 -20.66 -10.76
N LEU A 203 -0.32 -20.03 -10.99
CA LEU A 203 0.71 -20.51 -11.94
C LEU A 203 1.26 -21.88 -11.54
N GLY A 204 1.40 -22.14 -10.23
CA GLY A 204 1.81 -23.42 -9.66
C GLY A 204 0.70 -24.46 -9.53
N ASN A 205 -0.48 -24.24 -10.12
CA ASN A 205 -1.63 -25.15 -10.11
C ASN A 205 -2.13 -25.53 -8.70
N ARG A 206 -1.92 -24.65 -7.72
CA ARG A 206 -2.44 -24.85 -6.35
C ARG A 206 -3.88 -24.41 -6.19
N VAL A 207 -4.35 -23.56 -7.09
CA VAL A 207 -5.72 -23.04 -7.21
C VAL A 207 -6.12 -22.99 -8.68
N GLU A 208 -7.42 -22.96 -8.96
CA GLU A 208 -7.98 -22.97 -10.32
C GLU A 208 -8.10 -21.55 -10.90
N ALA A 209 -8.28 -20.55 -10.03
CA ALA A 209 -8.46 -19.16 -10.42
C ALA A 209 -7.72 -18.22 -9.44
N THR A 210 -7.59 -16.94 -9.81
CA THR A 210 -7.22 -15.87 -8.88
C THR A 210 -8.10 -14.63 -9.12
N LEU A 211 -8.52 -14.00 -8.04
CA LEU A 211 -9.03 -12.63 -8.10
C LEU A 211 -7.87 -11.70 -7.79
N PHE A 212 -7.40 -11.02 -8.82
CA PHE A 212 -6.20 -10.21 -8.81
C PHE A 212 -6.54 -8.72 -8.84
N THR A 213 -5.82 -7.91 -8.10
CA THR A 213 -6.05 -6.47 -8.09
C THR A 213 -5.33 -5.80 -9.25
N GLY A 214 -6.07 -5.12 -10.13
CA GLY A 214 -5.51 -4.49 -11.32
C GLY A 214 -4.96 -5.51 -12.31
N ALA A 215 -4.11 -5.05 -13.22
CA ALA A 215 -3.51 -5.91 -14.25
C ALA A 215 -1.98 -5.78 -14.31
N VAL A 216 -1.34 -5.31 -13.25
CA VAL A 216 0.13 -5.12 -13.23
C VAL A 216 0.82 -6.47 -13.45
N GLY A 217 1.62 -6.56 -14.52
CA GLY A 217 2.33 -7.79 -14.91
C GLY A 217 1.45 -8.86 -15.58
N ILE A 218 0.13 -8.74 -15.57
CA ILE A 218 -0.79 -9.72 -16.16
C ILE A 218 -0.71 -9.74 -17.69
N PRO A 219 -0.66 -8.61 -18.44
CA PRO A 219 -0.52 -8.64 -19.90
C PRO A 219 0.69 -9.45 -20.37
N GLY A 220 1.83 -9.34 -19.68
CA GLY A 220 3.01 -10.16 -19.99
C GLY A 220 2.78 -11.66 -19.77
N GLN A 221 2.00 -12.05 -18.76
CA GLN A 221 1.64 -13.46 -18.55
C GLN A 221 0.63 -13.99 -19.58
N VAL A 222 -0.29 -13.11 -20.04
CA VAL A 222 -1.22 -13.43 -21.14
C VAL A 222 -0.44 -13.62 -22.44
N GLN A 223 0.46 -12.69 -22.78
CA GLN A 223 1.32 -12.76 -23.97
C GLN A 223 2.21 -14.00 -23.96
N ALA A 224 2.72 -14.39 -22.78
CA ALA A 224 3.50 -15.62 -22.61
C ALA A 224 2.65 -16.90 -22.64
N GLY A 225 1.33 -16.81 -22.87
CA GLY A 225 0.43 -17.96 -22.91
C GLY A 225 0.26 -18.71 -21.59
N LYS A 226 0.54 -18.06 -20.46
CA LYS A 226 0.48 -18.70 -19.13
C LYS A 226 -0.87 -18.53 -18.45
N VAL A 227 -1.54 -17.40 -18.68
CA VAL A 227 -2.84 -17.09 -18.08
C VAL A 227 -3.81 -16.50 -19.10
N ARG A 228 -5.08 -16.52 -18.73
CA ARG A 228 -6.19 -15.84 -19.43
C ARG A 228 -6.96 -15.01 -18.42
N VAL A 229 -7.31 -13.76 -18.80
CA VAL A 229 -8.22 -12.93 -18.02
C VAL A 229 -9.62 -13.15 -18.53
N LEU A 230 -10.51 -13.64 -17.68
CA LEU A 230 -11.90 -13.94 -18.06
C LEU A 230 -12.79 -12.72 -17.88
N ALA A 231 -12.59 -11.95 -16.81
CA ALA A 231 -13.46 -10.83 -16.47
C ALA A 231 -12.75 -9.73 -15.70
N VAL A 232 -13.30 -8.53 -15.78
CA VAL A 232 -12.97 -7.39 -14.93
C VAL A 232 -14.21 -6.94 -14.15
N PHE A 233 -14.05 -6.76 -12.84
CA PHE A 233 -15.13 -6.34 -11.94
C PHE A 233 -15.27 -4.80 -11.94
N LYS A 234 -15.65 -4.26 -13.08
CA LYS A 234 -15.97 -2.83 -13.30
C LYS A 234 -16.90 -2.69 -14.49
N LYS A 235 -17.46 -1.50 -14.69
CA LYS A 235 -18.20 -1.15 -15.89
C LYS A 235 -17.23 -0.79 -17.03
N GLY A 236 -17.55 -1.22 -18.24
CA GLY A 236 -16.81 -0.91 -19.47
C GLY A 236 -15.46 -1.61 -19.59
N VAL A 237 -14.77 -1.29 -20.66
CA VAL A 237 -13.45 -1.86 -20.99
C VAL A 237 -12.40 -1.48 -19.95
N TYR A 238 -11.46 -2.37 -19.74
CA TYR A 238 -10.26 -2.13 -18.94
C TYR A 238 -9.03 -2.26 -19.83
N ASP A 239 -8.47 -1.13 -20.26
CA ASP A 239 -7.44 -1.04 -21.30
C ASP A 239 -6.23 -1.99 -21.11
N PRO A 240 -5.73 -2.24 -19.87
CA PRO A 240 -4.63 -3.18 -19.68
C PRO A 240 -4.95 -4.63 -20.06
N VAL A 241 -6.25 -5.02 -20.11
CA VAL A 241 -6.73 -6.35 -20.49
C VAL A 241 -8.08 -6.20 -21.22
N PRO A 242 -8.08 -5.62 -22.44
CA PRO A 242 -9.29 -5.21 -23.15
C PRO A 242 -10.17 -6.41 -23.57
N GLU A 243 -9.60 -7.60 -23.63
CA GLU A 243 -10.29 -8.86 -23.92
C GLU A 243 -11.17 -9.37 -22.77
N ALA A 244 -10.94 -8.87 -21.54
CA ALA A 244 -11.70 -9.28 -20.36
C ALA A 244 -13.11 -8.70 -20.41
N ILE A 245 -14.12 -9.55 -20.18
CA ILE A 245 -15.51 -9.09 -20.13
C ILE A 245 -15.74 -8.20 -18.89
N SER A 246 -16.49 -7.12 -19.05
CA SER A 246 -17.02 -6.33 -17.94
C SER A 246 -18.11 -7.13 -17.22
N THR A 247 -17.91 -7.45 -15.95
CA THR A 247 -18.93 -8.16 -15.16
C THR A 247 -20.21 -7.35 -15.02
N ILE A 248 -20.11 -6.02 -14.94
CA ILE A 248 -21.26 -5.12 -14.79
C ILE A 248 -22.10 -5.10 -16.08
N ASP A 249 -21.45 -4.98 -17.24
CA ASP A 249 -22.14 -4.97 -18.53
C ASP A 249 -22.74 -6.36 -18.86
N ALA A 250 -22.15 -7.44 -18.30
CA ALA A 250 -22.70 -8.80 -18.34
C ALA A 250 -23.82 -9.05 -17.30
N GLY A 251 -24.25 -8.03 -16.55
CA GLY A 251 -25.38 -8.10 -15.61
C GLY A 251 -25.03 -8.54 -14.19
N TYR A 252 -23.73 -8.66 -13.85
CA TYR A 252 -23.28 -9.04 -12.50
C TYR A 252 -23.01 -7.80 -11.65
N LYS A 253 -23.60 -7.74 -10.44
CA LYS A 253 -23.55 -6.57 -9.56
C LYS A 253 -22.40 -6.68 -8.54
N THR A 254 -21.19 -6.35 -8.95
CA THR A 254 -20.02 -6.32 -8.05
C THR A 254 -19.04 -5.26 -8.55
N THR A 255 -18.84 -4.17 -7.76
CA THR A 255 -18.16 -2.95 -8.22
C THR A 255 -17.05 -2.46 -7.28
N LEU A 256 -16.60 -3.31 -6.34
CA LEU A 256 -15.52 -2.89 -5.43
C LEU A 256 -14.19 -2.79 -6.17
N SER A 257 -13.53 -1.64 -6.04
CA SER A 257 -12.17 -1.42 -6.54
C SER A 257 -11.18 -1.25 -5.40
N ALA A 258 -9.93 -1.66 -5.62
CA ALA A 258 -8.84 -1.40 -4.69
C ALA A 258 -8.35 0.03 -4.88
N GLN A 259 -8.26 0.77 -3.78
CA GLN A 259 -7.76 2.14 -3.76
C GLN A 259 -6.42 2.19 -3.02
N PHE A 260 -5.51 3.01 -3.53
CA PHE A 260 -4.13 3.14 -3.07
C PHE A 260 -3.85 4.56 -2.60
N TYR A 261 -3.23 4.67 -1.44
CA TYR A 261 -2.93 5.94 -0.79
C TYR A 261 -1.49 5.96 -0.29
N VAL A 262 -0.86 7.13 -0.32
CA VAL A 262 0.34 7.41 0.47
C VAL A 262 -0.08 7.83 1.85
N MET A 263 0.49 7.22 2.85
CA MET A 263 0.14 7.37 4.25
C MET A 263 1.37 7.67 5.08
N ALA A 264 1.18 8.41 6.15
CA ALA A 264 2.19 8.72 7.15
C ALA A 264 1.64 8.49 8.58
N PRO A 265 2.49 8.45 9.61
CA PRO A 265 2.02 8.47 11.00
C PRO A 265 1.29 9.78 11.31
N LYS A 266 0.37 9.74 12.26
CA LYS A 266 -0.34 10.94 12.73
C LYS A 266 0.61 11.93 13.41
N GLY A 267 0.36 13.23 13.20
CA GLY A 267 1.06 14.29 13.91
C GLY A 267 2.33 14.80 13.21
N LEU A 268 2.42 14.64 11.87
CA LEU A 268 3.49 15.28 11.10
C LEU A 268 3.53 16.80 11.36
N PRO A 269 4.73 17.40 11.49
CA PRO A 269 4.88 18.86 11.46
C PRO A 269 4.32 19.41 10.14
N LYS A 270 3.71 20.60 10.21
CA LYS A 270 3.06 21.21 9.04
C LYS A 270 4.02 21.37 7.86
N GLU A 271 5.24 21.78 8.08
CA GLU A 271 6.28 21.95 7.04
C GLU A 271 6.62 20.62 6.33
N VAL A 272 6.64 19.51 7.08
CA VAL A 272 6.88 18.16 6.54
C VAL A 272 5.68 17.72 5.70
N LEU A 273 4.46 17.92 6.21
CA LEU A 273 3.24 17.58 5.48
C LEU A 273 3.14 18.40 4.18
N ASP A 274 3.32 19.72 4.25
CA ASP A 274 3.27 20.60 3.09
C ASP A 274 4.29 20.16 2.01
N LYS A 275 5.50 19.73 2.43
CA LYS A 275 6.54 19.24 1.52
C LYS A 275 6.20 17.90 0.88
N LEU A 276 5.46 17.03 1.57
CA LEU A 276 5.05 15.72 1.05
C LEU A 276 3.82 15.78 0.11
N VAL A 277 2.99 16.84 0.21
CA VAL A 277 1.79 17.01 -0.61
C VAL A 277 2.01 17.96 -1.80
N SER A 278 3.10 18.73 -1.82
CA SER A 278 3.47 19.65 -2.91
C SER A 278 4.04 18.89 -4.11
#